data_af8eb5e684dad8b097c9e2b6f1c3bd4c
#
_entry.id   af8eb5e684dad8b097c9e2b6f1c3bd4c
#
_cell.length_a   1.000
_cell.length_b   1.000
_cell.length_c   1.000
_cell.angle_alpha   90.00
_cell.angle_beta   90.00
_cell.angle_gamma   90.00
#
_symmetry.space_group_name_H-M   'P 1'
#
loop_
_entity.id
_entity.type
_entity.pdbx_description
1 polymer ?
#
loop_
_entity_poly.entity_id
_entity_poly.type
_entity_poly.pdbx_seq_one_letter_code
_entity_poly.pdbx_strand_id
1 'polypeptide(L)' 'MRNLHLLLTSLLFSAVAQAAEPQSIDVYRDPNCSCCSAWVKHLEVNGFSVNEHIEADMGAVKTRLGVPPRLASCHTG' A
#
# COMPACT_ATOMS: atom_id res chain seq x y z
N MET A 1 -48.22 11.50 13.47
CA MET A 1 -47.93 11.74 12.08
C MET A 1 -46.86 12.77 11.84
N ARG A 2 -46.71 13.71 12.65
CA ARG A 2 -45.66 14.66 12.47
C ARG A 2 -44.30 14.13 12.75
N ASN A 3 -44.24 13.10 13.51
CA ASN A 3 -42.96 12.58 13.98
C ASN A 3 -42.15 11.84 12.93
N LEU A 4 -42.74 11.61 11.81
CA LEU A 4 -42.03 10.90 10.76
C LEU A 4 -40.82 11.64 10.23
N HIS A 5 -40.84 12.93 10.33
CA HIS A 5 -39.74 13.72 9.80
C HIS A 5 -38.47 13.58 10.61
N LEU A 6 -38.60 13.30 11.86
CA LEU A 6 -37.45 13.17 12.74
C LEU A 6 -36.67 11.89 12.49
N LEU A 7 -37.31 10.88 11.99
CA LEU A 7 -36.65 9.61 11.77
C LEU A 7 -35.76 9.62 10.56
N LEU A 8 -36.03 10.47 9.62
CA LEU A 8 -35.27 10.52 8.39
C LEU A 8 -33.91 11.15 8.54
N THR A 9 -33.78 12.05 9.48
CA THR A 9 -32.53 12.77 9.64
C THR A 9 -31.42 11.95 10.23
N SER A 10 -31.76 10.93 10.97
CA SER A 10 -30.75 10.15 11.66
C SER A 10 -29.97 9.23 10.74
N LEU A 11 -30.45 8.99 9.55
CA LEU A 11 -29.80 8.07 8.64
C LEU A 11 -28.64 8.69 7.87
N LEU A 12 -28.50 9.98 7.93
CA LEU A 12 -27.53 10.67 7.10
C LEU A 12 -26.10 10.59 7.60
N PHE A 13 -25.91 10.19 8.83
CA PHE A 13 -24.58 10.24 9.41
C PHE A 13 -23.78 8.96 9.30
N SER A 14 -24.41 7.88 8.99
CA SER A 14 -23.73 6.60 9.02
C SER A 14 -22.69 6.43 7.92
N ALA A 15 -22.76 7.25 6.88
CA ALA A 15 -21.89 7.09 5.75
C ALA A 15 -20.58 7.87 5.85
N VAL A 16 -20.38 8.64 6.90
CA VAL A 16 -19.30 9.61 6.93
C VAL A 16 -18.03 9.12 7.62
N ALA A 17 -18.14 8.10 8.39
CA ALA A 17 -17.10 7.77 9.35
C ALA A 17 -15.97 6.93 8.78
N GLN A 18 -15.91 6.72 7.50
CA GLN A 18 -14.94 5.80 6.92
C GLN A 18 -13.63 6.51 6.60
N ALA A 19 -12.76 6.60 7.56
CA ALA A 19 -11.40 7.00 7.28
C ALA A 19 -10.68 5.79 6.70
N ALA A 20 -10.19 5.91 5.50
CA ALA A 20 -9.44 4.84 4.88
C ALA A 20 -8.13 4.63 5.61
N GLU A 21 -7.86 3.41 6.02
CA GLU A 21 -6.56 3.06 6.56
C GLU A 21 -5.53 3.02 5.45
N PRO A 22 -4.26 3.35 5.73
CA PRO A 22 -3.21 3.22 4.74
C PRO A 22 -3.12 1.78 4.25
N GLN A 23 -2.98 1.61 2.95
CA GLN A 23 -2.75 0.29 2.39
C GLN A 23 -1.33 -0.16 2.70
N SER A 24 -1.21 -1.39 3.13
CA SER A 24 0.08 -2.01 3.41
C SER A 24 0.64 -2.63 2.15
N ILE A 25 1.92 -2.42 1.90
CA ILE A 25 2.60 -3.03 0.76
C ILE A 25 3.95 -3.57 1.22
N ASP A 26 4.26 -4.79 0.79
CA ASP A 26 5.55 -5.40 1.05
C ASP A 26 6.49 -5.07 -0.11
N VAL A 27 7.63 -4.47 0.21
CA VAL A 27 8.63 -4.08 -0.79
C VAL A 27 9.90 -4.89 -0.54
N TYR A 28 10.33 -5.59 -1.56
CA TYR A 28 11.56 -6.36 -1.53
C TYR A 28 12.60 -5.62 -2.36
N ARG A 29 13.78 -5.39 -1.80
CA ARG A 29 14.79 -4.60 -2.48
C ARG A 29 16.21 -5.05 -2.14
N ASP A 30 17.11 -4.72 -3.04
CA ASP A 30 18.54 -4.93 -2.86
C ASP A 30 19.08 -3.98 -1.78
N PRO A 31 19.99 -4.42 -0.92
CA PRO A 31 20.54 -3.57 0.14
C PRO A 31 21.33 -2.36 -0.36
N ASN A 32 21.82 -2.40 -1.58
CA ASN A 32 22.66 -1.32 -2.14
C ASN A 32 21.91 -0.47 -3.16
N CYS A 33 20.59 -0.44 -3.11
CA CYS A 33 19.79 0.29 -4.08
C CYS A 33 19.33 1.63 -3.52
N SER A 34 20.01 2.70 -3.88
CA SER A 34 19.63 4.03 -3.41
C SER A 34 18.29 4.49 -4.00
N CYS A 35 18.01 4.14 -5.26
CA CYS A 35 16.74 4.49 -5.89
C CYS A 35 15.57 3.76 -5.23
N CYS A 36 15.81 2.61 -4.62
CA CYS A 36 14.78 1.88 -3.89
C CYS A 36 14.31 2.65 -2.67
N SER A 37 15.23 3.28 -1.95
CA SER A 37 14.87 4.10 -0.79
C SER A 37 14.00 5.30 -1.19
N ALA A 38 14.32 5.93 -2.31
CA ALA A 38 13.52 7.03 -2.83
C ALA A 38 12.13 6.57 -3.22
N TRP A 39 12.03 5.40 -3.83
CA TRP A 39 10.75 4.83 -4.23
C TRP A 39 9.87 4.49 -3.03
N VAL A 40 10.46 3.90 -1.99
CA VAL A 40 9.76 3.60 -0.75
C VAL A 40 9.20 4.88 -0.14
N LYS A 41 10.00 5.92 -0.08
CA LYS A 41 9.57 7.19 0.45
C LYS A 41 8.42 7.78 -0.37
N HIS A 42 8.48 7.63 -1.67
CA HIS A 42 7.40 8.06 -2.56
C HIS A 42 6.10 7.33 -2.24
N LEU A 43 6.16 6.03 -2.00
CA LEU A 43 4.97 5.27 -1.61
C LEU A 43 4.41 5.77 -0.28
N GLU A 44 5.26 6.00 0.70
CA GLU A 44 4.83 6.46 2.02
C GLU A 44 4.16 7.83 1.96
N VAL A 45 4.73 8.73 1.17
CA VAL A 45 4.14 10.07 0.98
C VAL A 45 2.77 9.99 0.33
N ASN A 46 2.55 8.96 -0.48
CA ASN A 46 1.27 8.75 -1.15
C ASN A 46 0.30 7.85 -0.37
N GLY A 47 0.55 7.65 0.91
CA GLY A 47 -0.41 7.02 1.80
C GLY A 47 -0.26 5.51 1.97
N PHE A 48 0.84 4.93 1.50
CA PHE A 48 1.09 3.51 1.71
C PHE A 48 1.89 3.28 2.99
N SER A 49 1.56 2.21 3.67
CA SER A 49 2.38 1.70 4.77
C SER A 49 3.31 0.64 4.20
N VAL A 50 4.61 0.90 4.20
CA VAL A 50 5.58 0.05 3.52
C VAL A 50 6.28 -0.87 4.51
N ASN A 51 6.25 -2.16 4.22
CA ASN A 51 7.05 -3.16 4.92
C ASN A 51 8.24 -3.50 4.03
N GLU A 52 9.40 -3.01 4.39
CA GLU A 52 10.61 -3.23 3.59
C GLU A 52 11.28 -4.54 3.97
N HIS A 53 11.61 -5.31 2.92
CA HIS A 53 12.38 -6.54 3.06
C HIS A 53 13.66 -6.39 2.25
N ILE A 54 14.78 -6.31 2.94
CA ILE A 54 16.07 -6.17 2.30
C ILE A 54 16.62 -7.55 2.01
N GLU A 55 16.90 -7.81 0.74
CA GLU A 55 17.29 -9.12 0.26
C GLU A 55 18.53 -9.02 -0.60
N ALA A 56 19.53 -9.84 -0.29
CA ALA A 56 20.76 -9.87 -1.07
C ALA A 56 20.57 -10.51 -2.44
N ASP A 57 19.64 -11.45 -2.55
CA ASP A 57 19.37 -12.16 -3.80
C ASP A 57 17.99 -11.82 -4.34
N MET A 58 17.90 -10.70 -5.00
CA MET A 58 16.64 -10.26 -5.60
C MET A 58 16.18 -11.13 -6.75
N GLY A 59 17.10 -11.83 -7.41
CA GLY A 59 16.72 -12.79 -8.46
C GLY A 59 15.87 -13.92 -7.90
N ALA A 60 16.27 -14.47 -6.77
CA ALA A 60 15.51 -15.53 -6.12
C ALA A 60 14.16 -15.02 -5.62
N VAL A 61 14.12 -13.81 -5.07
CA VAL A 61 12.87 -13.20 -4.63
C VAL A 61 11.88 -13.06 -5.78
N LYS A 62 12.34 -12.54 -6.90
CA LYS A 62 11.49 -12.32 -8.06
C LYS A 62 10.97 -13.63 -8.63
N THR A 63 11.80 -14.65 -8.67
CA THR A 63 11.37 -15.97 -9.11
C THR A 63 10.26 -16.51 -8.18
N ARG A 64 10.45 -16.39 -6.88
CA ARG A 64 9.47 -16.83 -5.90
C ARG A 64 8.15 -16.08 -6.04
N LEU A 65 8.21 -14.78 -6.34
CA LEU A 65 7.03 -13.94 -6.47
C LEU A 65 6.42 -13.94 -7.88
N GLY A 66 7.01 -14.68 -8.80
CA GLY A 66 6.48 -14.80 -10.14
C GLY A 66 6.72 -13.60 -11.06
N VAL A 67 7.75 -12.82 -10.76
CA VAL A 67 8.11 -11.67 -11.60
C VAL A 67 8.87 -12.16 -12.82
N PRO A 68 8.41 -11.85 -14.06
CA PRO A 68 9.13 -12.28 -15.26
C PRO A 68 10.50 -11.61 -15.36
N PRO A 69 11.51 -12.31 -15.92
CA PRO A 69 12.85 -11.74 -16.06
C PRO A 69 12.89 -10.40 -16.80
N ARG A 70 11.99 -10.20 -17.76
CA ARG A 70 11.94 -8.94 -18.53
C ARG A 70 11.54 -7.74 -17.68
N LEU A 71 10.96 -7.99 -16.52
CA LEU A 71 10.55 -6.93 -15.58
C LEU A 71 11.49 -6.82 -14.40
N ALA A 72 12.64 -7.48 -14.48
CA ALA A 72 13.58 -7.49 -13.37
C ALA A 72 14.16 -6.10 -13.14
N SER A 73 14.15 -5.68 -11.87
CA SER A 73 14.77 -4.46 -11.40
C SER A 73 15.32 -4.73 -10.00
N CYS A 74 15.84 -3.74 -9.33
CA CYS A 74 16.46 -3.94 -8.02
C CYS A 74 15.42 -3.97 -6.88
N HIS A 75 14.17 -3.79 -7.17
CA HIS A 75 13.10 -3.89 -6.16
C HIS A 75 11.81 -4.42 -6.79
N THR A 76 10.91 -4.86 -5.92
CA THR A 76 9.57 -5.27 -6.31
C THR A 76 8.63 -5.08 -5.12
N GLY A 77 7.41 -4.85 -5.41
CA GLY A 77 6.42 -4.64 -4.38
C GLY A 77 5.17 -5.48 -4.54
#